data_ffff8a0e8c6ff1afd2a907130374d7d4
#
_entry.id   ffff8a0e8c6ff1afd2a907130374d7d4
#
_cell.length_a   1.000
_cell.length_b   1.000
_cell.length_c   1.000
_cell.angle_alpha   90.00
_cell.angle_beta   90.00
_cell.angle_gamma   90.00
#
_symmetry.space_group_name_H-M   'P 1'
#
loop_
_entity.id
_entity.type
_entity.pdbx_description
1 polymer ?
#
loop_
_entity_poly.entity_id
_entity_poly.type
_entity_poly.pdbx_seq_one_letter_code
_entity_poly.pdbx_strand_id
1 'polypeptide(L)'
;QKIWHKINRKQYPLVFVDSSDQTAGDILSGGNFHAETVAMAADMLAIALSEIGALSERRMSLMIDTHLSGLPPFLVENGGVNSGFMIAQVTCAALASENKTLAHPASIDSLPTSANQEDHVSMATFAARRLRDVFDNVAGILAIEWLAACQGLDFRKPLKTSEQLQVLMNLLREHVPFYDKDRYFAPDIETAKQLIKQHRLMDSTQINLLG
;
A
#
# COMPACT_ATOMS: atom_id res chain seq x y z
N GLN A 1 11.58 23.29 15.33
CA GLN A 1 12.36 24.26 14.54
C GLN A 1 13.76 24.54 15.12
N LYS A 2 13.91 24.86 16.44
CA LYS A 2 15.23 25.19 17.03
C LYS A 2 16.25 24.05 17.07
N ILE A 3 15.78 22.78 17.14
CA ILE A 3 16.66 21.60 17.17
C ILE A 3 17.21 21.33 15.75
N TRP A 4 16.38 21.45 14.72
CA TRP A 4 16.77 21.30 13.32
C TRP A 4 17.81 22.31 12.87
N HIS A 5 17.72 23.55 13.29
CA HIS A 5 18.73 24.56 12.99
C HIS A 5 20.11 24.26 13.61
N LYS A 6 20.16 23.51 14.72
CA LYS A 6 21.41 23.10 15.35
C LYS A 6 22.13 21.96 14.62
N ILE A 7 21.36 21.02 14.08
CA ILE A 7 21.87 19.81 13.39
C ILE A 7 22.37 20.17 12.00
N ASN A 8 21.70 21.09 11.30
CA ASN A 8 21.99 21.41 9.89
C ASN A 8 22.85 22.68 9.70
N ARG A 9 23.63 23.09 10.69
CA ARG A 9 24.44 24.34 10.60
C ARG A 9 25.53 24.33 9.52
N LYS A 10 25.90 23.16 9.00
CA LYS A 10 26.96 23.00 7.98
C LYS A 10 26.46 22.77 6.57
N GLN A 11 25.15 22.66 6.37
CA GLN A 11 24.60 22.26 5.08
C GLN A 11 24.13 23.47 4.29
N TYR A 12 24.83 23.77 3.22
CA TYR A 12 24.52 24.71 2.15
C TYR A 12 23.89 26.04 2.59
N PRO A 13 24.68 27.04 2.87
CA PRO A 13 24.15 28.40 3.05
C PRO A 13 23.54 28.87 1.73
N LEU A 14 22.28 29.31 1.77
CA LEU A 14 21.69 30.08 0.70
C LEU A 14 22.27 31.48 0.74
N VAL A 15 22.91 31.90 -0.34
CA VAL A 15 23.44 33.23 -0.49
C VAL A 15 22.41 34.08 -1.22
N PHE A 16 21.82 35.05 -0.50
CA PHE A 16 20.98 36.08 -1.11
C PHE A 16 21.89 37.28 -1.42
N VAL A 17 22.11 37.52 -2.70
CA VAL A 17 22.85 38.69 -3.15
C VAL A 17 21.88 39.85 -3.33
N ASP A 18 22.10 40.97 -2.65
CA ASP A 18 21.36 42.20 -2.93
C ASP A 18 21.75 42.67 -4.34
N SER A 19 20.73 42.89 -5.19
CA SER A 19 20.92 43.35 -6.56
C SER A 19 21.59 44.73 -6.68
N SER A 20 21.63 45.49 -5.61
CA SER A 20 22.22 46.82 -5.54
C SER A 20 23.71 46.84 -5.11
N ASP A 21 24.16 45.79 -4.42
CA ASP A 21 25.55 45.65 -3.98
C ASP A 21 26.03 44.19 -4.15
N GLN A 22 26.84 43.95 -5.16
CA GLN A 22 27.39 42.62 -5.46
C GLN A 22 28.39 42.10 -4.42
N THR A 23 28.73 42.90 -3.42
CA THR A 23 29.68 42.53 -2.36
C THR A 23 28.99 42.24 -1.03
N ALA A 24 27.72 42.57 -0.89
CA ALA A 24 26.91 42.31 0.30
C ALA A 24 25.88 41.24 0.01
N GLY A 25 25.91 40.17 0.76
CA GLY A 25 24.93 39.08 0.68
C GLY A 25 24.73 38.42 2.04
N ASP A 26 23.51 38.06 2.35
CA ASP A 26 23.19 37.31 3.56
C ASP A 26 23.36 35.81 3.30
N ILE A 27 24.14 35.15 4.15
CA ILE A 27 24.30 33.69 4.12
C ILE A 27 23.33 33.13 5.17
N LEU A 28 22.25 32.46 4.68
CA LEU A 28 21.25 31.83 5.52
C LEU A 28 21.41 30.33 5.49
N SER A 29 21.46 29.70 6.65
CA SER A 29 21.49 28.27 6.79
C SER A 29 20.05 27.71 6.84
N GLY A 30 19.75 26.72 5.98
CA GLY A 30 18.46 26.04 5.96
C GLY A 30 18.65 24.52 5.99
N GLY A 31 17.67 23.79 6.51
CA GLY A 31 17.73 22.32 6.63
C GLY A 31 16.68 21.55 5.83
N ASN A 32 15.67 22.25 5.29
CA ASN A 32 14.54 21.58 4.64
C ASN A 32 14.87 20.94 3.28
N PHE A 33 15.95 21.36 2.63
CA PHE A 33 16.36 20.80 1.35
C PHE A 33 16.88 19.35 1.46
N HIS A 34 17.25 18.89 2.65
CA HIS A 34 17.54 17.47 2.88
C HIS A 34 16.30 16.58 2.94
N ALA A 35 15.12 17.18 3.03
CA ALA A 35 13.83 16.50 2.98
C ALA A 35 13.64 15.40 4.06
N GLU A 36 14.23 15.52 5.25
CA GLU A 36 14.06 14.58 6.34
C GLU A 36 12.59 14.44 6.76
N THR A 37 11.84 15.55 6.74
CA THR A 37 10.39 15.52 7.00
C THR A 37 9.62 14.68 5.97
N VAL A 38 10.09 14.65 4.72
CA VAL A 38 9.54 13.77 3.68
C VAL A 38 9.87 12.31 3.95
N ALA A 39 11.10 12.01 4.41
CA ALA A 39 11.49 10.65 4.81
C ALA A 39 10.58 10.13 5.92
N MET A 40 10.38 10.91 6.99
CA MET A 40 9.50 10.56 8.11
C MET A 40 8.04 10.35 7.66
N ALA A 41 7.50 11.24 6.84
CA ALA A 41 6.15 11.11 6.33
C ALA A 41 5.98 9.86 5.44
N ALA A 42 6.96 9.57 4.59
CA ALA A 42 6.96 8.37 3.77
C ALA A 42 7.03 7.08 4.59
N ASP A 43 7.84 7.06 5.66
CA ASP A 43 7.93 5.94 6.59
C ASP A 43 6.61 5.68 7.31
N MET A 44 5.96 6.74 7.81
CA MET A 44 4.64 6.63 8.44
C MET A 44 3.59 6.06 7.48
N LEU A 45 3.60 6.50 6.22
CA LEU A 45 2.71 5.97 5.19
C LEU A 45 3.02 4.50 4.87
N ALA A 46 4.29 4.11 4.78
CA ALA A 46 4.69 2.73 4.55
C ALA A 46 4.20 1.81 5.67
N ILE A 47 4.33 2.23 6.93
CA ILE A 47 3.84 1.49 8.10
C ILE A 47 2.31 1.36 8.05
N ALA A 48 1.58 2.45 7.82
CA ALA A 48 0.12 2.44 7.77
C ALA A 48 -0.42 1.55 6.63
N LEU A 49 0.18 1.63 5.45
CA LEU A 49 -0.19 0.78 4.32
C LEU A 49 0.10 -0.70 4.60
N SER A 50 1.24 -1.00 5.22
CA SER A 50 1.60 -2.37 5.59
C SER A 50 0.61 -2.97 6.59
N GLU A 51 0.09 -2.18 7.54
CA GLU A 51 -0.94 -2.60 8.49
C GLU A 51 -2.27 -2.89 7.79
N ILE A 52 -2.70 -2.04 6.84
CA ILE A 52 -3.88 -2.29 6.02
C ILE A 52 -3.74 -3.62 5.27
N GLY A 53 -2.60 -3.85 4.63
CA GLY A 53 -2.31 -5.10 3.93
C GLY A 53 -2.31 -6.32 4.85
N ALA A 54 -1.73 -6.20 6.04
CA ALA A 54 -1.69 -7.28 7.03
C ALA A 54 -3.09 -7.66 7.52
N LEU A 55 -3.95 -6.69 7.82
CA LEU A 55 -5.35 -6.94 8.20
C LEU A 55 -6.14 -7.61 7.07
N SER A 56 -5.95 -7.16 5.83
CA SER A 56 -6.60 -7.74 4.66
C SER A 56 -6.17 -9.19 4.45
N GLU A 57 -4.87 -9.49 4.55
CA GLU A 57 -4.34 -10.84 4.47
C GLU A 57 -4.96 -11.75 5.55
N ARG A 58 -5.10 -11.28 6.78
CA ARG A 58 -5.74 -12.06 7.85
C ARG A 58 -7.21 -12.34 7.56
N ARG A 59 -7.99 -11.37 7.06
CA ARG A 59 -9.39 -11.61 6.67
C ARG A 59 -9.50 -12.63 5.54
N MET A 60 -8.61 -12.54 4.54
CA MET A 60 -8.53 -13.53 3.47
C MET A 60 -8.22 -14.93 4.01
N SER A 61 -7.26 -15.06 4.90
CA SER A 61 -6.89 -16.33 5.56
C SER A 61 -8.08 -16.94 6.32
N LEU A 62 -8.86 -16.11 7.02
CA LEU A 62 -10.07 -16.57 7.72
C LEU A 62 -11.16 -17.07 6.77
N MET A 63 -11.33 -16.42 5.61
CA MET A 63 -12.37 -16.81 4.64
C MET A 63 -12.15 -18.19 4.04
N ILE A 64 -10.91 -18.59 3.79
CA ILE A 64 -10.60 -19.91 3.22
C ILE A 64 -10.61 -21.05 4.23
N ASP A 65 -10.63 -20.74 5.53
CA ASP A 65 -10.74 -21.74 6.61
C ASP A 65 -12.21 -22.06 6.86
N THR A 66 -12.59 -23.28 6.54
CA THR A 66 -13.97 -23.77 6.69
C THR A 66 -14.46 -23.75 8.14
N HIS A 67 -13.57 -23.98 9.11
CA HIS A 67 -13.96 -24.02 10.53
C HIS A 67 -14.28 -22.62 11.05
N LEU A 68 -13.64 -21.60 10.51
CA LEU A 68 -13.84 -20.21 10.94
C LEU A 68 -14.92 -19.51 10.13
N SER A 69 -14.94 -19.70 8.82
CA SER A 69 -15.87 -19.01 7.90
C SER A 69 -17.20 -19.72 7.71
N GLY A 70 -17.24 -21.07 7.87
CA GLY A 70 -18.37 -21.91 7.47
C GLY A 70 -18.61 -21.92 5.96
N LEU A 71 -17.62 -21.51 5.16
CA LEU A 71 -17.61 -21.59 3.70
C LEU A 71 -16.90 -22.88 3.22
N PRO A 72 -17.04 -23.29 1.97
CA PRO A 72 -16.26 -24.38 1.44
C PRO A 72 -14.75 -24.15 1.59
N PRO A 73 -13.96 -25.20 1.88
CA PRO A 73 -12.51 -25.07 2.02
C PRO A 73 -11.91 -24.41 0.77
N PHE A 74 -11.01 -23.44 0.98
CA PHE A 74 -10.38 -22.68 -0.10
C PHE A 74 -11.34 -22.02 -1.10
N LEU A 75 -12.61 -21.81 -0.72
CA LEU A 75 -13.64 -21.14 -1.51
C LEU A 75 -13.85 -21.77 -2.90
N VAL A 76 -13.81 -23.08 -2.97
CA VAL A 76 -14.03 -23.84 -4.22
C VAL A 76 -14.87 -25.09 -3.97
N GLU A 77 -15.68 -25.47 -4.96
CA GLU A 77 -16.36 -26.77 -4.93
C GLU A 77 -15.39 -27.91 -5.23
N ASN A 78 -15.72 -29.11 -4.77
CA ASN A 78 -14.91 -30.32 -4.98
C ASN A 78 -13.43 -30.12 -4.51
N GLY A 79 -13.25 -29.65 -3.27
CA GLY A 79 -11.95 -29.58 -2.62
C GLY A 79 -11.23 -30.93 -2.68
N GLY A 80 -9.92 -30.90 -2.87
CA GLY A 80 -9.09 -32.10 -3.12
C GLY A 80 -8.87 -32.40 -4.61
N VAL A 81 -9.81 -32.01 -5.49
CA VAL A 81 -9.59 -31.94 -6.94
C VAL A 81 -9.16 -30.53 -7.34
N ASN A 82 -9.77 -29.53 -6.70
CA ASN A 82 -9.45 -28.12 -6.89
C ASN A 82 -8.71 -27.56 -5.67
N SER A 83 -7.73 -26.70 -5.92
CA SER A 83 -6.98 -25.94 -4.91
C SER A 83 -7.64 -24.62 -4.54
N GLY A 84 -8.48 -24.08 -5.44
CA GLY A 84 -9.22 -22.85 -5.21
C GLY A 84 -8.34 -21.65 -4.89
N PHE A 85 -8.68 -20.93 -3.83
CA PHE A 85 -7.97 -19.73 -3.39
C PHE A 85 -6.70 -20.01 -2.55
N MET A 86 -6.25 -21.26 -2.44
CA MET A 86 -5.06 -21.62 -1.66
C MET A 86 -3.85 -20.78 -2.08
N ILE A 87 -3.49 -20.78 -3.36
CA ILE A 87 -2.32 -20.05 -3.86
C ILE A 87 -2.54 -18.53 -3.83
N ALA A 88 -3.77 -18.06 -3.98
CA ALA A 88 -4.09 -16.64 -3.79
C ALA A 88 -3.81 -16.20 -2.35
N GLN A 89 -4.13 -17.01 -1.32
CA GLN A 89 -3.77 -16.72 0.07
C GLN A 89 -2.26 -16.72 0.28
N VAL A 90 -1.54 -17.69 -0.29
CA VAL A 90 -0.07 -17.72 -0.22
C VAL A 90 0.53 -16.46 -0.85
N THR A 91 -0.05 -15.97 -1.95
CA THR A 91 0.35 -14.70 -2.58
C THR A 91 0.12 -13.52 -1.63
N CYS A 92 -1.05 -13.44 -0.98
CA CYS A 92 -1.30 -12.41 0.05
C CYS A 92 -0.26 -12.45 1.16
N ALA A 93 0.04 -13.63 1.67
CA ALA A 93 1.03 -13.80 2.75
C ALA A 93 2.43 -13.36 2.32
N ALA A 94 2.84 -13.68 1.09
CA ALA A 94 4.12 -13.25 0.52
C ALA A 94 4.21 -11.73 0.41
N LEU A 95 3.19 -11.08 -0.16
CA LEU A 95 3.13 -9.62 -0.31
C LEU A 95 3.09 -8.90 1.05
N ALA A 96 2.33 -9.43 2.02
CA ALA A 96 2.29 -8.88 3.37
C ALA A 96 3.63 -9.02 4.09
N SER A 97 4.34 -10.14 3.88
CA SER A 97 5.69 -10.36 4.41
C SER A 97 6.71 -9.40 3.81
N GLU A 98 6.67 -9.19 2.49
CA GLU A 98 7.53 -8.22 1.80
C GLU A 98 7.29 -6.80 2.33
N ASN A 99 6.04 -6.41 2.52
CA ASN A 99 5.70 -5.09 3.05
C ASN A 99 6.29 -4.84 4.44
N LYS A 100 6.43 -5.85 5.30
CA LYS A 100 7.10 -5.71 6.61
C LYS A 100 8.57 -5.30 6.44
N THR A 101 9.26 -5.85 5.45
CA THR A 101 10.63 -5.45 5.11
C THR A 101 10.66 -4.04 4.54
N LEU A 102 9.76 -3.73 3.62
CA LEU A 102 9.65 -2.40 3.02
C LEU A 102 9.22 -1.32 4.02
N ALA A 103 8.52 -1.67 5.10
CA ALA A 103 8.11 -0.74 6.15
C ALA A 103 9.24 -0.37 7.13
N HIS A 104 10.43 -1.00 7.03
CA HIS A 104 11.56 -0.61 7.87
C HIS A 104 11.91 0.86 7.63
N PRO A 105 11.93 1.73 8.67
CA PRO A 105 12.12 3.16 8.48
C PRO A 105 13.44 3.51 7.81
N ALA A 106 13.40 4.36 6.80
CA ALA A 106 14.59 4.92 6.14
C ALA A 106 15.02 6.25 6.79
N SER A 107 14.10 6.93 7.49
CA SER A 107 14.38 8.18 8.19
C SER A 107 15.32 8.04 9.39
N ILE A 108 15.54 6.80 9.87
CA ILE A 108 16.50 6.54 10.94
C ILE A 108 17.94 6.46 10.45
N ASP A 109 18.17 6.45 9.15
CA ASP A 109 19.49 6.31 8.55
C ASP A 109 20.03 7.63 8.03
N SER A 110 21.28 7.91 8.30
CA SER A 110 22.00 9.05 7.79
C SER A 110 23.49 8.75 7.72
N LEU A 111 24.11 9.08 6.59
CA LEU A 111 25.54 8.92 6.38
C LEU A 111 26.14 10.25 5.91
N PRO A 112 27.25 10.72 6.51
CA PRO A 112 27.96 11.88 5.98
C PRO A 112 28.42 11.66 4.55
N THR A 113 28.31 12.67 3.72
CA THR A 113 28.76 12.64 2.31
C THR A 113 29.66 13.82 1.98
N SER A 114 30.22 13.86 0.75
CA SER A 114 31.02 14.96 0.23
C SER A 114 32.19 15.33 1.16
N ALA A 115 32.93 14.30 1.63
CA ALA A 115 34.05 14.46 2.56
C ALA A 115 33.64 15.15 3.90
N ASN A 116 32.48 14.80 4.43
CA ASN A 116 31.84 15.36 5.62
C ASN A 116 31.38 16.84 5.47
N GLN A 117 31.20 17.31 4.26
CA GLN A 117 30.56 18.60 4.04
C GLN A 117 29.08 18.53 4.44
N GLU A 118 28.40 17.45 4.03
CA GLU A 118 27.05 17.10 4.52
C GLU A 118 27.19 16.19 5.73
N ASP A 119 26.83 16.70 6.89
CA ASP A 119 26.90 15.98 8.17
C ASP A 119 25.63 15.16 8.47
N HIS A 120 24.51 15.52 7.86
CA HIS A 120 23.25 14.81 7.94
C HIS A 120 22.58 14.73 6.56
N VAL A 121 22.44 13.52 6.03
CA VAL A 121 21.81 13.25 4.73
C VAL A 121 20.60 12.37 4.95
N SER A 122 19.41 12.82 4.52
CA SER A 122 18.20 12.01 4.62
C SER A 122 18.13 10.95 3.53
N MET A 123 17.49 9.83 3.81
CA MET A 123 17.15 8.79 2.84
C MET A 123 15.75 9.00 2.23
N ALA A 124 15.29 10.26 2.11
CA ALA A 124 13.95 10.63 1.66
C ALA A 124 13.61 10.09 0.28
N THR A 125 14.55 10.08 -0.65
CA THR A 125 14.34 9.56 -2.01
C THR A 125 14.03 8.06 -1.98
N PHE A 126 14.77 7.28 -1.20
CA PHE A 126 14.49 5.86 -1.01
C PHE A 126 13.14 5.66 -0.31
N ALA A 127 12.89 6.37 0.79
CA ALA A 127 11.64 6.32 1.53
C ALA A 127 10.41 6.56 0.61
N ALA A 128 10.48 7.60 -0.23
CA ALA A 128 9.39 7.94 -1.14
C ALA A 128 9.24 6.90 -2.29
N ARG A 129 10.35 6.41 -2.85
CA ARG A 129 10.31 5.45 -3.95
C ARG A 129 9.67 4.12 -3.55
N ARG A 130 10.05 3.56 -2.42
CA ARG A 130 9.54 2.27 -1.94
C ARG A 130 8.03 2.29 -1.64
N LEU A 131 7.43 3.47 -1.40
CA LEU A 131 5.97 3.58 -1.23
C LEU A 131 5.20 3.05 -2.44
N ARG A 132 5.75 3.11 -3.65
CA ARG A 132 5.12 2.54 -4.84
C ARG A 132 4.99 1.03 -4.73
N ASP A 133 6.04 0.38 -4.26
CA ASP A 133 6.07 -1.08 -4.11
C ASP A 133 5.12 -1.52 -2.99
N VAL A 134 5.15 -0.83 -1.84
CA VAL A 134 4.20 -1.07 -0.74
C VAL A 134 2.76 -0.88 -1.19
N PHE A 135 2.46 0.21 -1.90
CA PHE A 135 1.11 0.49 -2.42
C PHE A 135 0.66 -0.58 -3.41
N ASP A 136 1.54 -1.00 -4.31
CA ASP A 136 1.25 -2.02 -5.31
C ASP A 136 0.97 -3.38 -4.67
N ASN A 137 1.74 -3.75 -3.67
CA ASN A 137 1.53 -4.96 -2.88
C ASN A 137 0.19 -4.92 -2.12
N VAL A 138 -0.11 -3.82 -1.45
CA VAL A 138 -1.38 -3.66 -0.72
C VAL A 138 -2.57 -3.71 -1.67
N ALA A 139 -2.49 -3.07 -2.82
CA ALA A 139 -3.54 -3.16 -3.84
C ALA A 139 -3.75 -4.61 -4.32
N GLY A 140 -2.69 -5.39 -4.45
CA GLY A 140 -2.75 -6.83 -4.76
C GLY A 140 -3.43 -7.65 -3.67
N ILE A 141 -3.08 -7.41 -2.40
CA ILE A 141 -3.69 -8.08 -1.25
C ILE A 141 -5.20 -7.76 -1.16
N LEU A 142 -5.56 -6.49 -1.28
CA LEU A 142 -6.96 -6.04 -1.27
C LEU A 142 -7.76 -6.63 -2.45
N ALA A 143 -7.15 -6.75 -3.62
CA ALA A 143 -7.77 -7.37 -4.79
C ALA A 143 -8.12 -8.84 -4.53
N ILE A 144 -7.20 -9.59 -3.94
CA ILE A 144 -7.41 -10.99 -3.59
C ILE A 144 -8.49 -11.12 -2.50
N GLU A 145 -8.47 -10.26 -1.48
CA GLU A 145 -9.53 -10.25 -0.46
C GLU A 145 -10.90 -9.97 -1.09
N TRP A 146 -10.99 -9.00 -2.00
CA TRP A 146 -12.26 -8.68 -2.68
C TRP A 146 -12.77 -9.83 -3.53
N LEU A 147 -11.88 -10.50 -4.29
CA LEU A 147 -12.20 -11.71 -5.04
C LEU A 147 -12.74 -12.81 -4.11
N ALA A 148 -12.06 -13.05 -2.99
CA ALA A 148 -12.45 -14.05 -2.00
C ALA A 148 -13.79 -13.72 -1.33
N ALA A 149 -14.02 -12.46 -0.97
CA ALA A 149 -15.27 -12.01 -0.38
C ALA A 149 -16.45 -12.19 -1.34
N CYS A 150 -16.30 -11.81 -2.61
CA CYS A 150 -17.33 -12.04 -3.62
C CYS A 150 -17.58 -13.54 -3.86
N GLN A 151 -16.54 -14.34 -3.85
CA GLN A 151 -16.66 -15.80 -3.96
C GLN A 151 -17.42 -16.39 -2.77
N GLY A 152 -17.09 -15.95 -1.56
CA GLY A 152 -17.79 -16.36 -0.34
C GLY A 152 -19.27 -15.96 -0.33
N LEU A 153 -19.60 -14.78 -0.84
CA LEU A 153 -20.99 -14.31 -0.97
C LEU A 153 -21.77 -15.16 -1.99
N ASP A 154 -21.15 -15.59 -3.09
CA ASP A 154 -21.80 -16.49 -4.04
C ASP A 154 -22.18 -17.83 -3.42
N PHE A 155 -21.36 -18.38 -2.52
CA PHE A 155 -21.68 -19.59 -1.76
C PHE A 155 -22.80 -19.40 -0.73
N ARG A 156 -23.15 -18.16 -0.39
CA ARG A 156 -24.23 -17.84 0.55
C ARG A 156 -25.58 -17.62 -0.14
N LYS A 157 -25.68 -17.72 -1.47
CA LYS A 157 -26.96 -17.59 -2.17
C LYS A 157 -27.99 -18.57 -1.61
N PRO A 158 -29.28 -18.17 -1.45
CA PRO A 158 -29.92 -16.95 -1.99
C PRO A 158 -29.80 -15.71 -1.11
N LEU A 159 -29.01 -15.73 -0.02
CA LEU A 159 -28.76 -14.56 0.82
C LEU A 159 -28.10 -13.46 0.00
N LYS A 160 -28.44 -12.22 0.29
CA LYS A 160 -27.87 -11.03 -0.34
C LYS A 160 -27.12 -10.19 0.70
N THR A 161 -26.10 -9.51 0.25
CA THR A 161 -25.41 -8.48 1.05
C THR A 161 -26.16 -7.15 1.00
N SER A 162 -25.65 -6.09 1.65
CA SER A 162 -26.23 -4.74 1.55
C SER A 162 -26.21 -4.23 0.10
N GLU A 163 -27.09 -3.28 -0.22
CA GLU A 163 -27.18 -2.72 -1.58
C GLU A 163 -25.84 -2.15 -2.05
N GLN A 164 -25.11 -1.42 -1.20
CA GLN A 164 -23.82 -0.86 -1.52
C GLN A 164 -22.75 -1.95 -1.83
N LEU A 165 -22.71 -3.00 -1.02
CA LEU A 165 -21.79 -4.12 -1.26
C LEU A 165 -22.21 -4.94 -2.48
N GLN A 166 -23.50 -5.02 -2.79
CA GLN A 166 -23.99 -5.67 -3.99
C GLN A 166 -23.50 -4.96 -5.26
N VAL A 167 -23.44 -3.61 -5.24
CA VAL A 167 -22.86 -2.83 -6.35
C VAL A 167 -21.39 -3.22 -6.58
N LEU A 168 -20.60 -3.34 -5.51
CA LEU A 168 -19.19 -3.74 -5.63
C LEU A 168 -19.05 -5.19 -6.13
N MET A 169 -19.90 -6.09 -5.65
CA MET A 169 -19.91 -7.47 -6.13
C MET A 169 -20.26 -7.55 -7.62
N ASN A 170 -21.27 -6.81 -8.07
CA ASN A 170 -21.66 -6.75 -9.48
C ASN A 170 -20.53 -6.19 -10.34
N LEU A 171 -19.90 -5.08 -9.92
CA LEU A 171 -18.75 -4.51 -10.61
C LEU A 171 -17.63 -5.54 -10.83
N LEU A 172 -17.31 -6.33 -9.81
CA LEU A 172 -16.30 -7.39 -9.98
C LEU A 172 -16.79 -8.47 -10.95
N ARG A 173 -18.04 -8.92 -10.82
CA ARG A 173 -18.62 -10.00 -11.63
C ARG A 173 -18.83 -9.62 -13.10
N GLU A 174 -18.86 -8.36 -13.46
CA GLU A 174 -18.80 -7.88 -14.85
C GLU A 174 -17.47 -8.26 -15.54
N HIS A 175 -16.41 -8.42 -14.77
CA HIS A 175 -15.05 -8.64 -15.28
C HIS A 175 -14.47 -10.01 -14.92
N VAL A 176 -14.81 -10.53 -13.74
CA VAL A 176 -14.27 -11.79 -13.20
C VAL A 176 -15.43 -12.73 -12.85
N PRO A 177 -15.56 -13.86 -13.56
CA PRO A 177 -16.61 -14.84 -13.27
C PRO A 177 -16.37 -15.55 -11.93
N PHE A 178 -17.41 -16.24 -11.45
CA PHE A 178 -17.32 -17.17 -10.33
C PHE A 178 -16.19 -18.20 -10.56
N TYR A 179 -15.46 -18.54 -9.49
CA TYR A 179 -14.37 -19.50 -9.54
C TYR A 179 -14.92 -20.91 -9.25
N ASP A 180 -15.35 -21.61 -10.29
CA ASP A 180 -15.96 -22.94 -10.21
C ASP A 180 -14.94 -24.08 -10.16
N LYS A 181 -13.77 -23.86 -10.76
CA LYS A 181 -12.66 -24.81 -10.85
C LYS A 181 -11.34 -24.10 -11.00
N ASP A 182 -10.24 -24.81 -10.74
CA ASP A 182 -8.90 -24.26 -10.89
C ASP A 182 -8.65 -23.76 -12.32
N ARG A 183 -8.14 -22.52 -12.38
CA ARG A 183 -7.71 -21.84 -13.61
C ARG A 183 -6.53 -20.93 -13.32
N TYR A 184 -5.88 -20.41 -14.35
CA TYR A 184 -4.84 -19.41 -14.20
C TYR A 184 -5.43 -18.14 -13.61
N PHE A 185 -5.05 -17.84 -12.35
CA PHE A 185 -5.75 -16.87 -11.52
C PHE A 185 -5.13 -15.46 -11.53
N ALA A 186 -3.89 -15.30 -12.03
CA ALA A 186 -3.22 -14.02 -12.05
C ALA A 186 -3.98 -12.92 -12.83
N PRO A 187 -4.64 -13.20 -13.98
CA PRO A 187 -5.44 -12.19 -14.68
C PRO A 187 -6.63 -11.69 -13.88
N ASP A 188 -7.28 -12.55 -13.10
CA ASP A 188 -8.41 -12.17 -12.25
C ASP A 188 -7.93 -11.22 -11.12
N ILE A 189 -6.80 -11.54 -10.50
CA ILE A 189 -6.17 -10.70 -9.47
C ILE A 189 -5.78 -9.35 -10.05
N GLU A 190 -5.12 -9.34 -11.21
CA GLU A 190 -4.71 -8.08 -11.86
C GLU A 190 -5.91 -7.22 -12.25
N THR A 191 -6.98 -7.83 -12.76
CA THR A 191 -8.23 -7.12 -13.09
C THR A 191 -8.82 -6.46 -11.85
N ALA A 192 -8.97 -7.17 -10.74
CA ALA A 192 -9.47 -6.63 -9.49
C ALA A 192 -8.55 -5.52 -8.94
N LYS A 193 -7.23 -5.71 -9.01
CA LYS A 193 -6.24 -4.72 -8.63
C LYS A 193 -6.34 -3.43 -9.43
N GLN A 194 -6.55 -3.52 -10.74
CA GLN A 194 -6.73 -2.35 -11.60
C GLN A 194 -8.02 -1.60 -11.29
N LEU A 195 -9.13 -2.30 -11.02
CA LEU A 195 -10.38 -1.65 -10.60
C LEU A 195 -10.21 -0.84 -9.30
N ILE A 196 -9.41 -1.35 -8.35
CA ILE A 196 -9.06 -0.63 -7.11
C ILE A 196 -8.23 0.61 -7.44
N LYS A 197 -7.14 0.45 -8.21
CA LYS A 197 -6.20 1.54 -8.54
C LYS A 197 -6.84 2.65 -9.38
N GLN A 198 -7.86 2.34 -10.16
CA GLN A 198 -8.62 3.29 -10.97
C GLN A 198 -9.79 3.94 -10.20
N HIS A 199 -9.88 3.76 -8.89
CA HIS A 199 -10.93 4.30 -8.03
C HIS A 199 -12.38 3.87 -8.40
N ARG A 200 -12.54 2.81 -9.20
CA ARG A 200 -13.84 2.33 -9.68
C ARG A 200 -14.78 1.92 -8.55
N LEU A 201 -14.24 1.47 -7.41
CA LEU A 201 -15.03 1.13 -6.22
C LEU A 201 -15.71 2.36 -5.63
N MET A 202 -14.99 3.48 -5.55
CA MET A 202 -15.53 4.73 -5.01
C MET A 202 -16.59 5.32 -5.94
N ASP A 203 -16.29 5.37 -7.23
CA ASP A 203 -17.19 5.90 -8.27
C ASP A 203 -18.52 5.13 -8.31
N SER A 204 -18.46 3.79 -8.18
CA SER A 204 -19.64 2.93 -8.24
C SER A 204 -20.54 3.01 -7.00
N THR A 205 -19.98 3.27 -5.83
CA THR A 205 -20.74 3.32 -4.56
C THR A 205 -21.23 4.71 -4.17
N GLN A 206 -20.79 5.76 -4.88
CA GLN A 206 -21.04 7.16 -4.52
C GLN A 206 -20.62 7.52 -3.09
N ILE A 207 -19.73 6.75 -2.49
CA ILE A 207 -19.20 7.04 -1.16
C ILE A 207 -18.22 8.19 -1.28
N ASN A 208 -18.60 9.36 -0.77
CA ASN A 208 -17.70 10.49 -0.64
C ASN A 208 -16.89 10.34 0.66
N LEU A 209 -15.64 9.89 0.55
CA LEU A 209 -14.73 9.74 1.71
C LEU A 209 -14.16 11.08 2.21
N LEU A 210 -14.40 12.17 1.48
CA LEU A 210 -13.88 13.52 1.76
C LEU A 210 -15.00 14.51 2.08
N GLY A 211 -16.10 14.01 2.63
CA GLY A 211 -17.24 14.85 3.07
C GLY A 211 -16.88 15.76 4.23
#